data_c4a86fbf60908f665360732f1b795683
#
_entry.id   c4a86fbf60908f665360732f1b795683
#
_cell.length_a   1.000
_cell.length_b   1.000
_cell.length_c   1.000
_cell.angle_alpha   90.00
_cell.angle_beta   90.00
_cell.angle_gamma   90.00
#
_symmetry.space_group_name_H-M   'P 1'
#
loop_
_entity.id
_entity.type
_entity.pdbx_description
1 polymer ?
#
loop_
_entity_poly.entity_id
_entity_poly.type
_entity_poly.pdbx_seq_one_letter_code
_entity_poly.pdbx_strand_id
1 'polypeptide(L)'
;MKAFFNPVNRENLDFFFPKTENRIGNNIQIYEKDFPNLEGVKIAIIGVEEERNAADNLGCGQAPDAIRKQFYRLFAQNNMPAIADLGNIKIGKTANDTYFALSEVAAQLIERGIVIIILGGSQDLTYANYLAYQQLGRTINITGIDQKFDIGDEHADIKSDSYINKIILSNPNVLFNYSNVGYQSYLVDTEEIKLMEKLLFDAHRIGIVKRDLVECEPVIRGADLVSVDMNAVRFSYAPGCNNVGPNGFSGEEICTLTNYAGANDRLSSFGIYEYNPQLDIMNQSAMLISQMLWYFIQGVSLRNNDLPDIAKGNFYKYFVSILDTYQIVFYQSKTSHLWWMEIPINENNKEKISRNYIIPCSEKDYLTACNEEIPERWMQTYKKLIP
;
A
#
# COMPACT_ATOMS: atom_id res chain seq x y z
N MET A 1 -1.57 -6.98 -22.70
CA MET A 1 -1.07 -7.39 -21.37
C MET A 1 -0.03 -8.51 -21.43
N LYS A 2 -0.32 -9.74 -21.90
CA LYS A 2 0.64 -10.89 -21.92
C LYS A 2 2.05 -10.55 -22.44
N ALA A 3 2.17 -9.69 -23.45
CA ALA A 3 3.45 -9.32 -24.05
C ALA A 3 4.45 -8.68 -23.06
N PHE A 4 3.97 -8.10 -21.97
CA PHE A 4 4.80 -7.47 -20.94
C PHE A 4 5.39 -8.46 -19.92
N PHE A 5 4.97 -9.72 -19.93
CA PHE A 5 5.34 -10.67 -18.90
C PHE A 5 6.26 -11.79 -19.37
N ASN A 6 7.16 -12.19 -18.50
CA ASN A 6 7.81 -13.49 -18.50
C ASN A 6 7.03 -14.45 -17.58
N PRO A 7 6.86 -15.72 -17.97
CA PRO A 7 6.20 -16.70 -17.12
C PRO A 7 6.99 -16.97 -15.83
N VAL A 8 6.29 -17.43 -14.80
CA VAL A 8 6.92 -17.97 -13.59
C VAL A 8 7.63 -19.25 -13.94
N ASN A 9 8.92 -19.34 -13.65
CA ASN A 9 9.68 -20.57 -13.79
C ASN A 9 9.53 -21.44 -12.54
N ARG A 10 8.56 -22.38 -12.57
CA ARG A 10 8.26 -23.24 -11.44
C ARG A 10 9.39 -24.22 -11.09
N GLU A 11 10.23 -24.58 -12.05
CA GLU A 11 11.39 -25.44 -11.81
C GLU A 11 12.40 -24.77 -10.89
N ASN A 12 12.59 -23.44 -11.02
CA ASN A 12 13.46 -22.66 -10.15
C ASN A 12 12.91 -22.50 -8.72
N LEU A 13 11.60 -22.74 -8.53
CA LEU A 13 10.98 -22.62 -7.20
C LEU A 13 11.18 -23.85 -6.33
N ASP A 14 11.74 -24.94 -6.90
CA ASP A 14 12.26 -26.12 -6.19
C ASP A 14 11.27 -26.76 -5.20
N PHE A 15 9.98 -26.83 -5.58
CA PHE A 15 8.97 -27.55 -4.81
C PHE A 15 7.92 -28.25 -5.66
N PHE A 16 7.55 -29.41 -5.22
CA PHE A 16 6.43 -30.17 -5.76
C PHE A 16 5.49 -30.51 -4.60
N PHE A 17 4.26 -29.98 -4.65
CA PHE A 17 3.21 -30.43 -3.72
C PHE A 17 2.25 -31.34 -4.44
N PRO A 18 1.79 -32.42 -3.78
CA PRO A 18 0.66 -33.18 -4.27
C PRO A 18 -0.52 -32.23 -4.55
N LYS A 19 -1.17 -32.39 -5.69
CA LYS A 19 -2.35 -31.56 -6.06
C LYS A 19 -3.50 -31.66 -5.04
N THR A 20 -3.49 -32.69 -4.21
CA THR A 20 -4.47 -32.89 -3.14
C THR A 20 -4.24 -32.01 -1.91
N GLU A 21 -3.07 -31.39 -1.79
CA GLU A 21 -2.79 -30.46 -0.69
C GLU A 21 -3.40 -29.07 -0.97
N ASN A 22 -4.06 -28.52 0.05
CA ASN A 22 -4.67 -27.18 -0.02
C ASN A 22 -3.61 -26.07 0.15
N ARG A 23 -2.59 -26.09 -0.73
CA ARG A 23 -1.54 -25.05 -0.78
C ARG A 23 -1.96 -23.91 -1.71
N ILE A 24 -1.49 -22.70 -1.42
CA ILE A 24 -1.76 -21.51 -2.27
C ILE A 24 -1.34 -21.78 -3.72
N GLY A 25 -0.13 -22.32 -3.96
CA GLY A 25 0.36 -22.63 -5.30
C GLY A 25 -0.47 -23.64 -6.09
N ASN A 26 -1.37 -24.40 -5.43
CA ASN A 26 -2.33 -25.30 -6.07
C ASN A 26 -3.71 -24.65 -6.30
N ASN A 27 -3.99 -23.51 -5.65
CA ASN A 27 -5.32 -22.89 -5.63
C ASN A 27 -5.38 -21.56 -6.40
N ILE A 28 -4.27 -21.11 -6.99
CA ILE A 28 -4.21 -19.89 -7.80
C ILE A 28 -3.88 -20.21 -9.26
N GLN A 29 -4.26 -19.31 -10.18
CA GLN A 29 -3.81 -19.40 -11.56
C GLN A 29 -2.39 -18.84 -11.66
N ILE A 30 -1.46 -19.59 -12.25
CA ILE A 30 -0.06 -19.16 -12.40
C ILE A 30 0.29 -19.14 -13.90
N TYR A 31 0.87 -18.05 -14.37
CA TYR A 31 1.41 -17.97 -15.72
C TYR A 31 2.69 -18.80 -15.82
N GLU A 32 2.56 -20.05 -16.24
CA GLU A 32 3.69 -20.95 -16.57
C GLU A 32 3.84 -21.13 -18.08
N LYS A 33 2.80 -21.59 -18.76
CA LYS A 33 2.74 -21.80 -20.21
C LYS A 33 1.68 -20.91 -20.84
N ASP A 34 0.48 -20.97 -20.26
CA ASP A 34 -0.67 -20.20 -20.72
C ASP A 34 -0.91 -19.02 -19.77
N PHE A 35 -1.18 -17.86 -20.35
CA PHE A 35 -1.48 -16.66 -19.56
C PHE A 35 -2.84 -16.82 -18.87
N PRO A 36 -2.97 -16.51 -17.57
CA PRO A 36 -4.20 -16.66 -16.79
C PRO A 36 -5.40 -15.96 -17.44
N ASN A 37 -6.58 -16.57 -17.35
CA ASN A 37 -7.83 -15.87 -17.63
C ASN A 37 -8.16 -14.96 -16.44
N LEU A 38 -8.31 -13.66 -16.72
CA LEU A 38 -8.57 -12.65 -15.69
C LEU A 38 -10.07 -12.47 -15.37
N GLU A 39 -10.95 -13.24 -16.00
CA GLU A 39 -12.38 -13.20 -15.69
C GLU A 39 -12.63 -13.72 -14.26
N GLY A 40 -13.29 -12.89 -13.43
CA GLY A 40 -13.58 -13.20 -12.03
C GLY A 40 -12.38 -13.09 -11.08
N VAL A 41 -11.16 -12.83 -11.58
CA VAL A 41 -9.98 -12.61 -10.76
C VAL A 41 -10.16 -11.36 -9.91
N LYS A 42 -9.82 -11.44 -8.62
CA LYS A 42 -9.88 -10.33 -7.65
C LYS A 42 -8.50 -9.77 -7.32
N ILE A 43 -7.46 -10.59 -7.38
CA ILE A 43 -6.10 -10.21 -7.06
C ILE A 43 -5.17 -10.68 -8.17
N ALA A 44 -4.31 -9.80 -8.67
CA ALA A 44 -3.22 -10.13 -9.58
C ALA A 44 -1.87 -9.94 -8.89
N ILE A 45 -1.01 -10.95 -8.94
CA ILE A 45 0.36 -10.88 -8.45
C ILE A 45 1.29 -10.61 -9.62
N ILE A 46 2.18 -9.64 -9.47
CA ILE A 46 3.15 -9.20 -10.47
C ILE A 46 4.52 -9.15 -9.83
N GLY A 47 5.50 -9.86 -10.38
CA GLY A 47 6.91 -9.68 -10.03
C GLY A 47 7.54 -8.58 -10.88
N VAL A 48 8.46 -7.81 -10.28
CA VAL A 48 9.25 -6.80 -11.00
C VAL A 48 10.70 -6.89 -10.55
N GLU A 49 11.57 -7.36 -11.43
CA GLU A 49 13.00 -7.62 -11.15
C GLU A 49 13.88 -6.38 -11.36
N GLU A 50 13.32 -5.18 -11.23
CA GLU A 50 14.01 -3.92 -11.43
C GLU A 50 14.77 -3.50 -10.18
N GLU A 51 16.08 -3.26 -10.31
CA GLU A 51 16.95 -2.87 -9.21
C GLU A 51 17.99 -1.81 -9.59
N ARG A 52 17.98 -1.32 -10.83
CA ARG A 52 18.99 -0.37 -11.32
C ARG A 52 19.03 0.93 -10.56
N ASN A 53 17.92 1.32 -9.96
CA ASN A 53 17.80 2.52 -9.13
C ASN A 53 17.79 2.20 -7.63
N ALA A 54 18.08 0.97 -7.24
CA ALA A 54 18.24 0.62 -5.83
C ALA A 54 19.42 1.37 -5.22
N ALA A 55 19.18 2.12 -4.16
CA ALA A 55 20.22 2.77 -3.40
C ALA A 55 20.94 1.71 -2.53
N ASP A 56 22.11 1.27 -2.97
CA ASP A 56 22.98 0.30 -2.25
C ASP A 56 22.35 -1.09 -2.00
N ASN A 57 21.25 -1.47 -2.69
CA ASN A 57 20.57 -2.75 -2.48
C ASN A 57 20.48 -3.62 -3.75
N LEU A 58 21.58 -3.72 -4.50
CA LEU A 58 21.66 -4.63 -5.64
C LEU A 58 21.48 -6.09 -5.19
N GLY A 59 20.65 -6.83 -5.90
CA GLY A 59 20.20 -8.18 -5.54
C GLY A 59 18.70 -8.23 -5.17
N CYS A 60 18.09 -7.08 -4.87
CA CYS A 60 16.65 -7.01 -4.56
C CYS A 60 15.75 -7.37 -5.77
N GLY A 61 16.26 -7.27 -7.00
CA GLY A 61 15.56 -7.74 -8.20
C GLY A 61 15.24 -9.23 -8.18
N GLN A 62 15.91 -10.03 -7.35
CA GLN A 62 15.63 -11.47 -7.21
C GLN A 62 14.47 -11.77 -6.23
N ALA A 63 13.92 -10.74 -5.59
CA ALA A 63 12.86 -10.87 -4.59
C ALA A 63 11.63 -11.64 -5.08
N PRO A 64 11.07 -11.40 -6.28
CA PRO A 64 9.80 -12.00 -6.69
C PRO A 64 9.79 -13.53 -6.60
N ASP A 65 10.81 -14.19 -7.12
CA ASP A 65 10.87 -15.65 -7.13
C ASP A 65 11.16 -16.23 -5.73
N ALA A 66 12.02 -15.58 -4.94
CA ALA A 66 12.28 -15.99 -3.57
C ALA A 66 11.02 -15.89 -2.68
N ILE A 67 10.21 -14.84 -2.86
CA ILE A 67 8.93 -14.69 -2.18
C ILE A 67 7.95 -15.77 -2.61
N ARG A 68 7.77 -16.00 -3.93
CA ARG A 68 6.87 -17.04 -4.47
C ARG A 68 7.20 -18.42 -3.90
N LYS A 69 8.49 -18.73 -3.80
CA LYS A 69 8.97 -20.01 -3.24
C LYS A 69 8.43 -20.29 -1.85
N GLN A 70 8.30 -19.28 -1.00
CA GLN A 70 7.74 -19.42 0.35
C GLN A 70 6.22 -19.25 0.35
N PHE A 71 5.68 -18.31 -0.41
CA PHE A 71 4.27 -18.00 -0.44
C PHE A 71 3.41 -19.18 -0.95
N TYR A 72 3.82 -19.84 -2.03
CA TYR A 72 3.05 -20.95 -2.59
C TYR A 72 2.96 -22.15 -1.65
N ARG A 73 3.86 -22.25 -0.66
CA ARG A 73 3.88 -23.32 0.36
C ARG A 73 2.83 -23.14 1.43
N LEU A 74 2.33 -21.92 1.61
CA LEU A 74 1.33 -21.66 2.65
C LEU A 74 0.00 -22.34 2.31
N PHE A 75 -0.79 -22.64 3.32
CA PHE A 75 -2.13 -23.18 3.12
C PHE A 75 -3.09 -22.08 2.69
N ALA A 76 -3.92 -22.39 1.70
CA ALA A 76 -4.97 -21.52 1.24
C ALA A 76 -6.08 -21.40 2.30
N GLN A 77 -6.70 -20.22 2.35
CA GLN A 77 -7.85 -19.95 3.21
C GLN A 77 -9.14 -20.49 2.58
N ASN A 78 -10.14 -20.84 3.39
CA ASN A 78 -11.39 -21.41 2.88
C ASN A 78 -12.15 -20.47 1.93
N ASN A 79 -12.08 -19.16 2.16
CA ASN A 79 -12.77 -18.13 1.37
C ASN A 79 -11.78 -17.25 0.59
N MET A 80 -10.67 -17.84 0.12
CA MET A 80 -9.66 -17.11 -0.62
C MET A 80 -10.25 -16.55 -1.93
N PRO A 81 -10.06 -15.24 -2.22
CA PRO A 81 -10.49 -14.68 -3.49
C PRO A 81 -9.76 -15.32 -4.67
N ALA A 82 -10.33 -15.23 -5.86
CA ALA A 82 -9.66 -15.72 -7.07
C ALA A 82 -8.39 -14.90 -7.35
N ILE A 83 -7.25 -15.57 -7.41
CA ILE A 83 -5.91 -14.97 -7.58
C ILE A 83 -5.28 -15.47 -8.87
N ALA A 84 -4.63 -14.56 -9.60
CA ALA A 84 -3.79 -14.89 -10.73
C ALA A 84 -2.37 -14.33 -10.51
N ASP A 85 -1.35 -15.19 -10.58
CA ASP A 85 0.05 -14.74 -10.68
C ASP A 85 0.43 -14.62 -12.15
N LEU A 86 0.71 -13.38 -12.57
CA LEU A 86 0.97 -13.03 -13.96
C LEU A 86 2.44 -13.18 -14.37
N GLY A 87 3.30 -13.63 -13.44
CA GLY A 87 4.73 -13.74 -13.67
C GLY A 87 5.45 -12.41 -13.44
N ASN A 88 6.61 -12.24 -14.09
CA ASN A 88 7.47 -11.08 -13.90
C ASN A 88 7.36 -10.11 -15.09
N ILE A 89 7.27 -8.82 -14.83
CA ILE A 89 7.39 -7.79 -15.87
C ILE A 89 8.75 -7.94 -16.56
N LYS A 90 8.75 -7.91 -17.87
CA LYS A 90 10.00 -7.91 -18.65
C LYS A 90 10.79 -6.65 -18.38
N ILE A 91 12.03 -6.81 -17.99
CA ILE A 91 12.93 -5.68 -17.77
C ILE A 91 13.20 -4.99 -19.13
N GLY A 92 12.97 -3.68 -19.16
CA GLY A 92 13.25 -2.85 -20.32
C GLY A 92 14.75 -2.56 -20.48
N LYS A 93 15.13 -1.85 -21.55
CA LYS A 93 16.52 -1.41 -21.75
C LYS A 93 16.96 -0.42 -20.68
N THR A 94 16.04 0.44 -20.26
CA THR A 94 16.22 1.42 -19.17
C THR A 94 15.23 1.15 -18.05
N ALA A 95 15.45 1.70 -16.85
CA ALA A 95 14.49 1.62 -15.77
C ALA A 95 13.15 2.26 -16.16
N ASN A 96 13.18 3.35 -16.93
CA ASN A 96 11.96 4.00 -17.43
C ASN A 96 11.13 3.09 -18.35
N ASP A 97 11.75 2.22 -19.15
CA ASP A 97 11.01 1.25 -19.96
C ASP A 97 10.29 0.22 -19.08
N THR A 98 10.92 -0.19 -17.96
CA THR A 98 10.30 -1.09 -16.97
C THR A 98 9.16 -0.37 -16.23
N TYR A 99 9.35 0.90 -15.86
CA TYR A 99 8.29 1.72 -15.25
C TYR A 99 7.08 1.87 -16.17
N PHE A 100 7.32 2.13 -17.46
CA PHE A 100 6.26 2.20 -18.44
C PHE A 100 5.50 0.88 -18.53
N ALA A 101 6.20 -0.25 -18.63
CA ALA A 101 5.56 -1.56 -18.71
C ALA A 101 4.72 -1.87 -17.47
N LEU A 102 5.23 -1.55 -16.26
CA LEU A 102 4.50 -1.74 -15.01
C LEU A 102 3.27 -0.82 -14.93
N SER A 103 3.41 0.47 -15.29
CA SER A 103 2.31 1.42 -15.24
C SER A 103 1.17 1.05 -16.21
N GLU A 104 1.50 0.62 -17.42
CA GLU A 104 0.54 0.15 -18.42
C GLU A 104 -0.26 -1.08 -17.93
N VAL A 105 0.44 -2.04 -17.35
CA VAL A 105 -0.19 -3.25 -16.80
C VAL A 105 -1.06 -2.90 -15.60
N ALA A 106 -0.53 -2.09 -14.69
CA ALA A 106 -1.23 -1.67 -13.48
C ALA A 106 -2.52 -0.90 -13.84
N ALA A 107 -2.46 0.07 -14.78
CA ALA A 107 -3.63 0.81 -15.23
C ALA A 107 -4.72 -0.13 -15.76
N GLN A 108 -4.37 -1.09 -16.62
CA GLN A 108 -5.32 -2.07 -17.19
C GLN A 108 -5.98 -2.95 -16.13
N LEU A 109 -5.27 -3.33 -15.06
CA LEU A 109 -5.80 -4.15 -13.98
C LEU A 109 -6.69 -3.33 -13.04
N ILE A 110 -6.27 -2.11 -12.69
CA ILE A 110 -7.06 -1.17 -11.87
C ILE A 110 -8.40 -0.84 -12.54
N GLU A 111 -8.41 -0.61 -13.86
CA GLU A 111 -9.66 -0.37 -14.61
C GLU A 111 -10.64 -1.56 -14.53
N ARG A 112 -10.11 -2.78 -14.44
CA ARG A 112 -10.92 -4.00 -14.29
C ARG A 112 -11.36 -4.26 -12.86
N GLY A 113 -10.97 -3.41 -11.89
CA GLY A 113 -11.25 -3.61 -10.47
C GLY A 113 -10.49 -4.78 -9.85
N ILE A 114 -9.34 -5.14 -10.42
CA ILE A 114 -8.45 -6.19 -9.91
C ILE A 114 -7.41 -5.52 -9.02
N VAL A 115 -7.30 -5.97 -7.78
CA VAL A 115 -6.28 -5.51 -6.83
C VAL A 115 -4.92 -6.07 -7.23
N ILE A 116 -3.92 -5.20 -7.27
CA ILE A 116 -2.57 -5.59 -7.68
C ILE A 116 -1.70 -5.82 -6.45
N ILE A 117 -0.97 -6.93 -6.44
CA ILE A 117 0.16 -7.16 -5.54
C ILE A 117 1.43 -7.08 -6.38
N ILE A 118 2.33 -6.14 -6.05
CA ILE A 118 3.63 -6.00 -6.68
C ILE A 118 4.67 -6.61 -5.75
N LEU A 119 5.34 -7.65 -6.21
CA LEU A 119 6.54 -8.21 -5.59
C LEU A 119 7.72 -7.52 -6.28
N GLY A 120 8.29 -6.53 -5.59
CA GLY A 120 9.24 -5.63 -6.21
C GLY A 120 10.68 -6.02 -6.02
N GLY A 121 11.52 -5.33 -6.77
CA GLY A 121 12.89 -5.02 -6.53
C GLY A 121 12.98 -3.78 -5.62
N SER A 122 13.45 -2.67 -6.18
CA SER A 122 13.68 -1.44 -5.42
C SER A 122 12.42 -0.58 -5.24
N GLN A 123 12.42 0.26 -4.22
CA GLN A 123 11.26 1.06 -3.76
C GLN A 123 10.79 2.11 -4.79
N ASP A 124 11.65 2.56 -5.70
CA ASP A 124 11.30 3.47 -6.80
C ASP A 124 10.21 2.93 -7.73
N LEU A 125 9.95 1.62 -7.71
CA LEU A 125 8.80 1.01 -8.39
C LEU A 125 7.45 1.54 -7.90
N THR A 126 7.40 2.14 -6.72
CA THR A 126 6.22 2.87 -6.23
C THR A 126 5.87 4.05 -7.15
N TYR A 127 6.90 4.74 -7.68
CA TYR A 127 6.68 5.78 -8.69
C TYR A 127 6.07 5.20 -9.99
N ALA A 128 6.56 4.07 -10.46
CA ALA A 128 5.98 3.40 -11.63
C ALA A 128 4.51 2.99 -11.40
N ASN A 129 4.18 2.55 -10.19
CA ASN A 129 2.80 2.24 -9.80
C ASN A 129 1.92 3.51 -9.74
N TYR A 130 2.46 4.63 -9.22
CA TYR A 130 1.78 5.94 -9.24
C TYR A 130 1.46 6.41 -10.67
N LEU A 131 2.36 6.18 -11.64
CA LEU A 131 2.13 6.55 -13.04
C LEU A 131 0.88 5.90 -13.64
N ALA A 132 0.48 4.71 -13.18
CA ALA A 132 -0.76 4.08 -13.59
C ALA A 132 -2.00 4.93 -13.24
N TYR A 133 -2.01 5.52 -12.05
CA TYR A 133 -3.11 6.41 -11.61
C TYR A 133 -3.07 7.75 -12.34
N GLN A 134 -1.88 8.28 -12.62
CA GLN A 134 -1.72 9.48 -13.43
C GLN A 134 -2.30 9.25 -14.85
N GLN A 135 -1.99 8.11 -15.47
CA GLN A 135 -2.53 7.69 -16.76
C GLN A 135 -4.06 7.58 -16.75
N LEU A 136 -4.63 7.08 -15.65
CA LEU A 136 -6.08 6.95 -15.46
C LEU A 136 -6.75 8.27 -15.08
N GLY A 137 -6.00 9.35 -14.82
CA GLY A 137 -6.53 10.62 -14.32
C GLY A 137 -7.20 10.50 -12.94
N ARG A 138 -6.81 9.50 -12.13
CA ARG A 138 -7.40 9.24 -10.81
C ARG A 138 -6.57 9.88 -9.71
N THR A 139 -7.16 10.80 -8.98
CA THR A 139 -6.58 11.33 -7.74
C THR A 139 -6.46 10.24 -6.69
N ILE A 140 -5.30 10.11 -6.04
CA ILE A 140 -5.00 9.03 -5.10
C ILE A 140 -4.38 9.51 -3.79
N ASN A 141 -4.56 8.64 -2.77
CA ASN A 141 -3.82 8.67 -1.53
C ASN A 141 -2.82 7.52 -1.53
N ILE A 142 -1.58 7.83 -1.16
CA ILE A 142 -0.51 6.84 -1.00
C ILE A 142 -0.19 6.70 0.47
N THR A 143 -0.09 5.48 0.97
CA THR A 143 0.48 5.19 2.29
C THR A 143 1.77 4.40 2.13
N GLY A 144 2.89 4.99 2.54
CA GLY A 144 4.18 4.31 2.70
C GLY A 144 4.30 3.73 4.10
N ILE A 145 4.65 2.44 4.21
CA ILE A 145 5.09 1.83 5.47
C ILE A 145 6.61 1.76 5.38
N ASP A 146 7.27 2.71 6.03
CA ASP A 146 8.68 2.95 5.82
C ASP A 146 9.34 3.62 7.04
N GLN A 147 10.64 3.38 7.22
CA GLN A 147 11.46 4.03 8.26
C GLN A 147 11.93 5.45 7.88
N LYS A 148 11.81 5.82 6.59
CA LYS A 148 12.19 7.13 6.02
C LYS A 148 11.04 7.70 5.19
N PHE A 149 11.23 8.92 4.66
CA PHE A 149 10.26 9.54 3.73
C PHE A 149 10.62 9.37 2.26
N ASP A 150 11.87 9.06 1.95
CA ASP A 150 12.41 8.88 0.59
C ASP A 150 12.13 10.07 -0.34
N ILE A 151 12.26 11.28 0.22
CA ILE A 151 12.06 12.53 -0.51
C ILE A 151 13.29 12.84 -1.37
N GLY A 152 14.49 12.79 -0.78
CA GLY A 152 15.75 13.06 -1.47
C GLY A 152 15.88 14.46 -2.04
N ASP A 153 16.86 14.65 -2.95
CA ASP A 153 17.11 15.92 -3.64
C ASP A 153 16.19 16.07 -4.88
N GLU A 154 15.60 17.24 -5.07
CA GLU A 154 14.69 17.52 -6.18
C GLU A 154 15.34 17.43 -7.57
N HIS A 155 16.64 17.66 -7.67
CA HIS A 155 17.40 17.65 -8.92
C HIS A 155 18.08 16.31 -9.21
N ALA A 156 18.05 15.36 -8.26
CA ALA A 156 18.67 14.05 -8.44
C ALA A 156 17.86 13.14 -9.37
N ASP A 157 18.56 12.17 -9.97
CA ASP A 157 17.90 11.06 -10.64
C ASP A 157 17.06 10.25 -9.64
N ILE A 158 16.00 9.63 -10.14
CA ILE A 158 15.15 8.79 -9.31
C ILE A 158 15.93 7.59 -8.76
N LYS A 159 15.81 7.39 -7.44
CA LYS A 159 16.31 6.22 -6.71
C LYS A 159 15.28 5.72 -5.72
N SER A 160 15.54 4.56 -5.15
CA SER A 160 14.65 3.98 -4.13
C SER A 160 14.49 4.85 -2.88
N ASP A 161 15.49 5.68 -2.56
CA ASP A 161 15.49 6.63 -1.43
C ASP A 161 15.08 8.07 -1.79
N SER A 162 14.53 8.31 -3.01
CA SER A 162 14.16 9.65 -3.47
C SER A 162 12.94 9.69 -4.40
N TYR A 163 12.22 8.57 -4.54
CA TYR A 163 11.10 8.45 -5.48
C TYR A 163 9.89 9.32 -5.13
N ILE A 164 9.68 9.65 -3.87
CA ILE A 164 8.54 10.50 -3.43
C ILE A 164 8.66 11.89 -4.03
N ASN A 165 9.86 12.43 -4.16
CA ASN A 165 10.06 13.72 -4.80
C ASN A 165 9.55 13.73 -6.26
N LYS A 166 9.81 12.64 -7.02
CA LYS A 166 9.29 12.53 -8.39
C LYS A 166 7.77 12.47 -8.44
N ILE A 167 7.14 11.86 -7.45
CA ILE A 167 5.67 11.85 -7.32
C ILE A 167 5.15 13.26 -7.03
N ILE A 168 5.76 13.98 -6.07
CA ILE A 168 5.37 15.34 -5.69
C ILE A 168 5.50 16.32 -6.87
N LEU A 169 6.58 16.20 -7.65
CA LEU A 169 6.88 17.07 -8.79
C LEU A 169 6.22 16.62 -10.11
N SER A 170 5.45 15.54 -10.09
CA SER A 170 4.79 15.03 -11.31
C SER A 170 3.79 16.03 -11.89
N ASN A 171 3.72 16.10 -13.23
CA ASN A 171 2.76 16.94 -13.94
C ASN A 171 2.04 16.13 -15.06
N PRO A 172 0.70 15.97 -15.01
CA PRO A 172 -0.20 16.43 -13.94
C PRO A 172 0.04 15.67 -12.63
N ASN A 173 -0.07 16.36 -11.49
CA ASN A 173 0.01 15.71 -10.20
C ASN A 173 -1.38 15.19 -9.80
N VAL A 174 -1.48 13.89 -9.52
CA VAL A 174 -2.72 13.23 -9.05
C VAL A 174 -2.63 12.77 -7.60
N LEU A 175 -1.54 13.10 -6.88
CA LEU A 175 -1.40 12.82 -5.46
C LEU A 175 -2.24 13.80 -4.64
N PHE A 176 -3.20 13.30 -3.89
CA PHE A 176 -3.95 14.11 -2.92
C PHE A 176 -3.32 14.08 -1.53
N ASN A 177 -2.92 12.89 -1.06
CA ASN A 177 -2.27 12.73 0.22
C ASN A 177 -1.16 11.67 0.15
N TYR A 178 -0.06 11.94 0.86
CA TYR A 178 0.94 10.97 1.21
C TYR A 178 0.97 10.80 2.73
N SER A 179 0.89 9.56 3.19
CA SER A 179 1.02 9.21 4.60
C SER A 179 2.20 8.27 4.78
N ASN A 180 3.14 8.60 5.66
CA ASN A 180 4.20 7.67 6.06
C ASN A 180 3.86 7.06 7.42
N VAL A 181 3.91 5.75 7.52
CA VAL A 181 3.68 4.98 8.74
C VAL A 181 4.97 4.26 9.13
N GLY A 182 5.61 4.73 10.19
CA GLY A 182 6.76 4.05 10.75
C GLY A 182 8.08 4.81 10.72
N TYR A 183 8.11 6.08 10.28
CA TYR A 183 9.36 6.81 10.21
C TYR A 183 10.09 6.86 11.55
N GLN A 184 11.42 6.86 11.47
CA GLN A 184 12.32 6.91 12.63
C GLN A 184 13.06 8.24 12.62
N SER A 185 12.82 9.09 13.62
CA SER A 185 13.28 10.48 13.64
C SER A 185 14.80 10.65 13.50
N TYR A 186 15.58 9.64 13.85
CA TYR A 186 17.05 9.65 13.71
C TYR A 186 17.53 9.20 12.32
N LEU A 187 16.62 8.81 11.42
CA LEU A 187 16.88 8.44 10.02
C LEU A 187 16.37 9.48 9.02
N VAL A 188 15.72 10.53 9.49
CA VAL A 188 15.03 11.54 8.66
C VAL A 188 15.57 12.92 9.00
N ASP A 189 15.86 13.73 7.99
CA ASP A 189 16.27 15.11 8.19
C ASP A 189 15.12 15.97 8.70
N THR A 190 15.43 16.95 9.53
CA THR A 190 14.44 17.90 10.07
C THR A 190 13.76 18.70 8.94
N GLU A 191 14.47 18.99 7.84
CA GLU A 191 13.89 19.69 6.69
C GLU A 191 12.87 18.84 5.94
N GLU A 192 13.06 17.52 5.88
CA GLU A 192 12.06 16.60 5.31
C GLU A 192 10.79 16.57 6.17
N ILE A 193 10.92 16.58 7.50
CA ILE A 193 9.76 16.67 8.41
C ILE A 193 8.98 17.97 8.16
N LYS A 194 9.69 19.12 8.07
CA LYS A 194 9.06 20.41 7.76
C LYS A 194 8.39 20.41 6.39
N LEU A 195 8.97 19.73 5.41
CA LEU A 195 8.37 19.62 4.09
C LEU A 195 7.08 18.79 4.13
N MET A 196 7.05 17.68 4.85
CA MET A 196 5.82 16.89 5.09
C MET A 196 4.73 17.75 5.72
N GLU A 197 5.06 18.53 6.75
CA GLU A 197 4.14 19.46 7.42
C GLU A 197 3.64 20.55 6.47
N LYS A 198 4.53 21.15 5.68
CA LYS A 198 4.19 22.21 4.70
C LYS A 198 3.26 21.70 3.61
N LEU A 199 3.44 20.46 3.16
CA LEU A 199 2.58 19.80 2.18
C LEU A 199 1.30 19.23 2.81
N LEU A 200 1.14 19.37 4.12
CA LEU A 200 0.05 18.79 4.90
C LEU A 200 -0.02 17.25 4.77
N PHE A 201 1.11 16.59 4.54
CA PHE A 201 1.21 15.14 4.49
C PHE A 201 1.28 14.54 5.90
N ASP A 202 0.85 13.30 6.04
CA ASP A 202 0.80 12.64 7.35
C ASP A 202 2.11 11.90 7.63
N ALA A 203 2.71 12.15 8.79
CA ALA A 203 3.93 11.49 9.24
C ALA A 203 3.72 10.83 10.60
N HIS A 204 3.63 9.48 10.61
CA HIS A 204 3.37 8.71 11.82
C HIS A 204 4.67 8.05 12.32
N ARG A 205 5.24 8.62 13.38
CA ARG A 205 6.49 8.13 13.99
C ARG A 205 6.29 6.73 14.56
N ILE A 206 7.24 5.83 14.34
CA ILE A 206 7.15 4.43 14.75
C ILE A 206 6.84 4.23 16.24
N GLY A 207 7.41 5.03 17.15
CA GLY A 207 7.15 4.90 18.58
C GLY A 207 5.71 5.24 18.97
N ILE A 208 5.03 6.11 18.22
CA ILE A 208 3.60 6.44 18.39
C ILE A 208 2.75 5.32 17.81
N VAL A 209 3.07 4.89 16.59
CA VAL A 209 2.38 3.80 15.89
C VAL A 209 2.37 2.52 16.72
N LYS A 210 3.51 2.13 17.28
CA LYS A 210 3.62 0.89 18.07
C LYS A 210 2.88 0.94 19.41
N ARG A 211 2.65 2.12 19.95
CA ARG A 211 1.86 2.28 21.17
C ARG A 211 0.38 2.04 20.92
N ASP A 212 -0.10 2.36 19.73
CA ASP A 212 -1.51 2.26 19.35
C ASP A 212 -1.63 1.93 17.85
N LEU A 213 -1.39 0.66 17.51
CA LEU A 213 -1.35 0.19 16.12
C LEU A 213 -2.72 0.30 15.43
N VAL A 214 -3.81 0.27 16.22
CA VAL A 214 -5.18 0.37 15.71
C VAL A 214 -5.43 1.73 15.05
N GLU A 215 -4.78 2.80 15.52
CA GLU A 215 -4.88 4.14 14.93
C GLU A 215 -4.28 4.24 13.51
N CYS A 216 -3.51 3.23 13.07
CA CYS A 216 -3.04 3.15 11.68
C CYS A 216 -4.12 2.63 10.72
N GLU A 217 -5.15 1.94 11.23
CA GLU A 217 -6.22 1.39 10.39
C GLU A 217 -6.90 2.47 9.53
N PRO A 218 -7.38 3.61 10.07
CA PRO A 218 -7.99 4.65 9.25
C PRO A 218 -7.03 5.28 8.23
N VAL A 219 -5.73 5.38 8.55
CA VAL A 219 -4.70 5.90 7.62
C VAL A 219 -4.58 4.98 6.42
N ILE A 220 -4.42 3.67 6.68
CA ILE A 220 -4.28 2.64 5.64
C ILE A 220 -5.59 2.48 4.87
N ARG A 221 -6.75 2.52 5.54
CA ARG A 221 -8.08 2.46 4.90
C ARG A 221 -8.38 3.67 3.99
N GLY A 222 -7.69 4.79 4.21
CA GLY A 222 -7.75 5.97 3.34
C GLY A 222 -6.95 5.84 2.04
N ALA A 223 -6.05 4.86 1.92
CA ALA A 223 -5.13 4.72 0.81
C ALA A 223 -5.76 4.05 -0.43
N ASP A 224 -5.34 4.46 -1.61
CA ASP A 224 -5.59 3.79 -2.90
C ASP A 224 -4.40 2.90 -3.29
N LEU A 225 -3.20 3.27 -2.82
CA LEU A 225 -1.94 2.54 -2.99
C LEU A 225 -1.22 2.45 -1.64
N VAL A 226 -0.83 1.25 -1.24
CA VAL A 226 0.06 1.00 -0.09
C VAL A 226 1.39 0.45 -0.58
N SER A 227 2.47 1.07 -0.14
CA SER A 227 3.85 0.72 -0.48
C SER A 227 4.60 0.35 0.79
N VAL A 228 5.17 -0.85 0.85
CA VAL A 228 5.92 -1.34 2.00
C VAL A 228 7.39 -1.45 1.65
N ASP A 229 8.23 -0.68 2.33
CA ASP A 229 9.67 -0.91 2.39
C ASP A 229 9.96 -1.93 3.50
N MET A 230 10.64 -3.03 3.12
CA MET A 230 11.02 -4.06 4.10
C MET A 230 12.04 -3.57 5.12
N ASN A 231 12.74 -2.45 4.88
CA ASN A 231 13.59 -1.80 5.87
C ASN A 231 12.80 -1.21 7.07
N ALA A 232 11.47 -1.04 6.95
CA ALA A 232 10.61 -0.68 8.07
C ALA A 232 10.50 -1.77 9.15
N VAL A 233 10.81 -3.02 8.79
CA VAL A 233 10.81 -4.17 9.70
C VAL A 233 12.19 -4.32 10.35
N ARG A 234 12.24 -4.58 11.67
CA ARG A 234 13.53 -4.71 12.36
C ARG A 234 14.31 -5.96 11.90
N PHE A 235 15.64 -5.87 11.94
CA PHE A 235 16.57 -6.91 11.51
C PHE A 235 16.25 -8.32 12.04
N SER A 236 15.83 -8.43 13.30
CA SER A 236 15.53 -9.72 13.92
C SER A 236 14.37 -10.49 13.26
N TYR A 237 13.53 -9.82 12.46
CA TYR A 237 12.42 -10.42 11.72
C TYR A 237 12.67 -10.45 10.21
N ALA A 238 13.37 -9.45 9.66
CA ALA A 238 13.66 -9.34 8.23
C ALA A 238 15.14 -9.03 7.98
N PRO A 239 16.05 -9.99 8.15
CA PRO A 239 17.49 -9.77 7.93
C PRO A 239 17.85 -9.56 6.45
N GLY A 240 17.00 -9.96 5.52
CA GLY A 240 17.22 -9.86 4.07
C GLY A 240 16.94 -8.48 3.49
N CYS A 241 17.42 -7.41 4.14
CA CYS A 241 17.30 -6.04 3.65
C CYS A 241 18.61 -5.29 3.93
N ASN A 242 19.00 -4.37 3.05
CA ASN A 242 20.34 -3.75 3.15
C ASN A 242 20.44 -2.72 4.29
N ASN A 243 19.39 -1.91 4.49
CA ASN A 243 19.40 -0.79 5.43
C ASN A 243 18.54 -1.04 6.68
N VAL A 244 18.32 -2.31 7.01
CA VAL A 244 17.49 -2.67 8.15
C VAL A 244 18.20 -2.44 9.48
N GLY A 245 17.51 -1.77 10.40
CA GLY A 245 18.01 -1.47 11.73
C GLY A 245 17.56 -2.45 12.82
N PRO A 246 18.05 -2.29 14.06
CA PRO A 246 17.58 -3.05 15.22
C PRO A 246 16.17 -2.65 15.65
N ASN A 247 15.72 -1.45 15.29
CA ASN A 247 14.37 -0.94 15.53
C ASN A 247 13.55 -1.00 14.26
N GLY A 248 12.24 -1.17 14.40
CA GLY A 248 11.31 -1.33 13.30
C GLY A 248 10.07 -2.07 13.78
N PHE A 249 9.19 -2.41 12.87
CA PHE A 249 8.04 -3.26 13.15
C PHE A 249 8.47 -4.69 13.47
N SER A 250 7.71 -5.36 14.33
CA SER A 250 7.79 -6.83 14.48
C SER A 250 7.08 -7.52 13.31
N GLY A 251 7.26 -8.84 13.20
CA GLY A 251 6.55 -9.65 12.21
C GLY A 251 5.04 -9.58 12.36
N GLU A 252 4.54 -9.59 13.60
CA GLU A 252 3.11 -9.51 13.89
C GLU A 252 2.53 -8.13 13.58
N GLU A 253 3.27 -7.05 13.91
CA GLU A 253 2.84 -5.68 13.64
C GLU A 253 2.73 -5.43 12.13
N ILE A 254 3.74 -5.81 11.33
CA ILE A 254 3.67 -5.63 9.88
C ILE A 254 2.59 -6.50 9.22
N CYS A 255 2.36 -7.72 9.70
CA CYS A 255 1.25 -8.56 9.24
C CYS A 255 -0.11 -7.91 9.55
N THR A 256 -0.27 -7.26 10.71
CA THR A 256 -1.48 -6.53 11.07
C THR A 256 -1.71 -5.34 10.13
N LEU A 257 -0.68 -4.54 9.85
CA LEU A 257 -0.77 -3.41 8.91
C LEU A 257 -1.12 -3.87 7.50
N THR A 258 -0.56 -5.00 7.04
CA THR A 258 -0.90 -5.56 5.72
C THR A 258 -2.31 -6.14 5.67
N ASN A 259 -2.83 -6.68 6.78
CA ASN A 259 -4.24 -7.07 6.87
C ASN A 259 -5.17 -5.86 6.75
N TYR A 260 -4.87 -4.74 7.41
CA TYR A 260 -5.62 -3.48 7.24
C TYR A 260 -5.60 -3.01 5.78
N ALA A 261 -4.45 -3.10 5.10
CA ALA A 261 -4.35 -2.78 3.68
C ALA A 261 -5.24 -3.69 2.83
N GLY A 262 -5.23 -4.98 3.11
CA GLY A 262 -6.10 -5.95 2.43
C GLY A 262 -7.58 -5.65 2.62
N ALA A 263 -8.01 -5.34 3.85
CA ALA A 263 -9.41 -5.06 4.20
C ALA A 263 -9.93 -3.72 3.66
N ASN A 264 -9.05 -2.85 3.17
CA ASN A 264 -9.42 -1.57 2.59
C ASN A 264 -10.15 -1.74 1.25
N ASP A 265 -11.44 -1.42 1.21
CA ASP A 265 -12.29 -1.51 0.01
C ASP A 265 -11.83 -0.61 -1.15
N ARG A 266 -11.07 0.46 -0.85
CA ARG A 266 -10.58 1.42 -1.85
C ARG A 266 -9.24 1.03 -2.46
N LEU A 267 -8.46 0.22 -1.74
CA LEU A 267 -7.12 -0.14 -2.16
C LEU A 267 -7.16 -0.91 -3.48
N SER A 268 -6.46 -0.40 -4.46
CA SER A 268 -6.30 -1.05 -5.77
C SER A 268 -4.89 -1.55 -6.02
N SER A 269 -3.89 -1.10 -5.24
CA SER A 269 -2.51 -1.57 -5.39
C SER A 269 -1.77 -1.66 -4.05
N PHE A 270 -1.02 -2.76 -3.90
CA PHE A 270 -0.18 -3.07 -2.74
C PHE A 270 1.19 -3.54 -3.25
N GLY A 271 2.27 -2.89 -2.82
CA GLY A 271 3.62 -3.26 -3.22
C GLY A 271 4.52 -3.56 -2.02
N ILE A 272 5.42 -4.53 -2.17
CA ILE A 272 6.47 -4.87 -1.19
C ILE A 272 7.82 -4.77 -1.90
N TYR A 273 8.76 -4.03 -1.32
CA TYR A 273 10.02 -3.65 -1.95
C TYR A 273 11.21 -3.81 -1.00
N GLU A 274 12.43 -3.63 -1.53
CA GLU A 274 13.70 -3.62 -0.80
C GLU A 274 14.07 -4.95 -0.12
N TYR A 275 13.35 -6.04 -0.39
CA TYR A 275 13.80 -7.37 0.03
C TYR A 275 14.93 -7.88 -0.89
N ASN A 276 16.02 -8.29 -0.30
CA ASN A 276 17.19 -8.82 -1.00
C ASN A 276 17.47 -10.28 -0.58
N PRO A 277 17.17 -11.26 -1.43
CA PRO A 277 17.39 -12.68 -1.12
C PRO A 277 18.85 -13.05 -0.83
N GLN A 278 19.81 -12.29 -1.37
CA GLN A 278 21.25 -12.56 -1.16
C GLN A 278 21.69 -12.28 0.28
N LEU A 279 20.96 -11.40 0.98
CA LEU A 279 21.21 -11.05 2.38
C LEU A 279 20.38 -11.89 3.35
N ASP A 280 19.40 -12.65 2.83
CA ASP A 280 18.41 -13.31 3.68
C ASP A 280 18.94 -14.61 4.32
N ILE A 281 18.92 -14.66 5.63
CA ILE A 281 19.36 -15.80 6.41
C ILE A 281 18.20 -16.81 6.50
N MET A 282 18.40 -18.01 5.96
CA MET A 282 17.42 -19.11 6.01
C MET A 282 16.04 -18.76 5.42
N ASN A 283 15.97 -17.80 4.50
CA ASN A 283 14.75 -17.27 3.90
C ASN A 283 13.76 -16.67 4.92
N GLN A 284 14.25 -16.15 6.04
CA GLN A 284 13.42 -15.63 7.13
C GLN A 284 12.58 -14.44 6.65
N SER A 285 13.17 -13.51 5.90
CA SER A 285 12.46 -12.36 5.33
C SER A 285 11.44 -12.80 4.28
N ALA A 286 11.79 -13.73 3.39
CA ALA A 286 10.85 -14.28 2.42
C ALA A 286 9.66 -14.98 3.08
N MET A 287 9.89 -15.71 4.18
CA MET A 287 8.81 -16.32 4.97
C MET A 287 7.91 -15.26 5.59
N LEU A 288 8.48 -14.18 6.15
CA LEU A 288 7.69 -13.09 6.71
C LEU A 288 6.86 -12.39 5.63
N ILE A 289 7.45 -12.06 4.48
CA ILE A 289 6.72 -11.45 3.36
C ILE A 289 5.58 -12.36 2.90
N SER A 290 5.80 -13.67 2.88
CA SER A 290 4.75 -14.64 2.53
C SER A 290 3.59 -14.62 3.52
N GLN A 291 3.86 -14.44 4.81
CA GLN A 291 2.83 -14.25 5.84
C GLN A 291 2.11 -12.91 5.67
N MET A 292 2.83 -11.82 5.38
CA MET A 292 2.23 -10.52 5.05
C MET A 292 1.25 -10.65 3.88
N LEU A 293 1.63 -11.33 2.80
CA LEU A 293 0.76 -11.60 1.66
C LEU A 293 -0.48 -12.43 2.06
N TRP A 294 -0.29 -13.42 2.91
CA TRP A 294 -1.38 -14.25 3.41
C TRP A 294 -2.40 -13.42 4.20
N TYR A 295 -1.93 -12.54 5.10
CA TYR A 295 -2.77 -11.62 5.87
C TYR A 295 -3.42 -10.55 4.99
N PHE A 296 -2.72 -10.06 3.97
CA PHE A 296 -3.30 -9.15 2.97
C PHE A 296 -4.49 -9.81 2.25
N ILE A 297 -4.31 -11.03 1.75
CA ILE A 297 -5.36 -11.80 1.06
C ILE A 297 -6.54 -12.07 2.00
N GLN A 298 -6.27 -12.38 3.28
CA GLN A 298 -7.30 -12.51 4.30
C GLN A 298 -8.09 -11.19 4.45
N GLY A 299 -7.40 -10.07 4.51
CA GLY A 299 -8.04 -8.75 4.52
C GLY A 299 -8.95 -8.55 3.31
N VAL A 300 -8.48 -8.85 2.10
CA VAL A 300 -9.30 -8.74 0.87
C VAL A 300 -10.56 -9.60 0.94
N SER A 301 -10.50 -10.78 1.55
CA SER A 301 -11.69 -11.64 1.72
C SER A 301 -12.71 -11.08 2.70
N LEU A 302 -12.32 -10.11 3.54
CA LEU A 302 -13.18 -9.43 4.52
C LEU A 302 -13.81 -8.13 3.97
N ARG A 303 -13.49 -7.73 2.74
CA ARG A 303 -14.08 -6.53 2.12
C ARG A 303 -15.59 -6.63 2.01
N ASN A 304 -16.27 -5.61 2.48
CA ASN A 304 -17.73 -5.56 2.52
C ASN A 304 -18.33 -4.46 1.62
N ASN A 305 -17.51 -3.72 0.86
CA ASN A 305 -17.89 -2.48 0.17
C ASN A 305 -18.57 -1.49 1.14
N ASP A 306 -17.99 -1.37 2.32
CA ASP A 306 -18.53 -0.64 3.45
C ASP A 306 -18.11 0.84 3.41
N LEU A 307 -18.28 1.47 2.25
CA LEU A 307 -18.11 2.91 2.11
C LEU A 307 -19.45 3.60 2.47
N PRO A 308 -19.40 4.73 3.22
CA PRO A 308 -20.61 5.46 3.56
C PRO A 308 -21.38 5.88 2.31
N ASP A 309 -22.50 5.24 2.07
CA ASP A 309 -23.50 5.62 1.07
C ASP A 309 -24.76 6.03 1.81
N ILE A 310 -24.99 7.34 1.87
CA ILE A 310 -26.14 7.94 2.58
C ILE A 310 -27.46 7.36 2.09
N ALA A 311 -27.55 6.94 0.83
CA ALA A 311 -28.76 6.38 0.24
C ALA A 311 -29.08 4.97 0.73
N LYS A 312 -28.08 4.19 1.16
CA LYS A 312 -28.27 2.78 1.56
C LYS A 312 -28.66 2.58 3.02
N GLY A 313 -28.52 3.60 3.88
CA GLY A 313 -28.95 3.54 5.29
C GLY A 313 -28.20 2.54 6.18
N ASN A 314 -27.01 2.06 5.75
CA ASN A 314 -26.20 1.06 6.46
C ASN A 314 -25.31 1.65 7.56
N PHE A 315 -25.51 2.92 7.91
CA PHE A 315 -24.68 3.66 8.85
C PHE A 315 -25.53 4.31 9.95
N TYR A 316 -24.94 4.41 11.13
CA TYR A 316 -25.38 5.38 12.13
C TYR A 316 -24.74 6.72 11.79
N LYS A 317 -25.50 7.80 11.95
CA LYS A 317 -25.04 9.17 11.72
C LYS A 317 -25.06 9.93 13.04
N TYR A 318 -23.91 10.49 13.41
CA TYR A 318 -23.75 11.28 14.64
C TYR A 318 -23.40 12.71 14.27
N PHE A 319 -24.00 13.65 14.98
CA PHE A 319 -23.72 15.08 14.84
C PHE A 319 -23.09 15.55 16.14
N VAL A 320 -21.85 16.03 16.05
CA VAL A 320 -21.11 16.54 17.21
C VAL A 320 -20.87 18.03 17.02
N SER A 321 -21.39 18.85 17.94
CA SER A 321 -21.13 20.29 17.95
C SER A 321 -19.88 20.57 18.78
N ILE A 322 -18.98 21.40 18.26
CA ILE A 322 -17.75 21.83 18.92
C ILE A 322 -17.85 23.34 19.19
N LEU A 323 -17.81 23.74 20.45
CA LEU A 323 -17.83 25.14 20.91
C LEU A 323 -18.99 25.95 20.29
N ASP A 324 -20.15 25.34 20.05
CA ASP A 324 -21.32 25.93 19.37
C ASP A 324 -21.03 26.58 17.99
N THR A 325 -19.82 26.37 17.44
CA THR A 325 -19.34 27.02 16.21
C THR A 325 -19.23 26.04 15.04
N TYR A 326 -18.77 24.84 15.31
CA TYR A 326 -18.54 23.82 14.29
C TYR A 326 -19.39 22.60 14.55
N GLN A 327 -19.90 21.98 13.48
CA GLN A 327 -20.56 20.69 13.54
C GLN A 327 -19.78 19.70 12.69
N ILE A 328 -19.29 18.63 13.32
CA ILE A 328 -18.65 17.52 12.62
C ILE A 328 -19.65 16.36 12.54
N VAL A 329 -19.79 15.78 11.36
CA VAL A 329 -20.64 14.64 11.13
C VAL A 329 -19.79 13.37 11.07
N PHE A 330 -20.16 12.39 11.89
CA PHE A 330 -19.55 11.07 11.90
C PHE A 330 -20.51 10.00 11.41
N TYR A 331 -19.95 8.99 10.78
CA TYR A 331 -20.66 7.80 10.33
C TYR A 331 -20.02 6.57 10.93
N GLN A 332 -20.83 5.66 11.48
CA GLN A 332 -20.38 4.35 11.92
C GLN A 332 -21.10 3.27 11.14
N SER A 333 -20.37 2.35 10.53
CA SER A 333 -20.97 1.20 9.87
C SER A 333 -21.72 0.31 10.85
N LYS A 334 -22.89 -0.15 10.46
CA LYS A 334 -23.67 -1.14 11.22
C LYS A 334 -23.09 -2.55 11.10
N THR A 335 -22.25 -2.79 10.10
CA THR A 335 -21.68 -4.11 9.77
C THR A 335 -20.27 -4.26 10.32
N SER A 336 -19.36 -3.35 9.95
CA SER A 336 -17.95 -3.42 10.33
C SER A 336 -17.63 -2.66 11.62
N HIS A 337 -18.54 -1.79 12.08
CA HIS A 337 -18.32 -0.82 13.17
C HIS A 337 -17.21 0.20 12.92
N LEU A 338 -16.68 0.28 11.69
CA LEU A 338 -15.70 1.27 11.29
C LEU A 338 -16.31 2.67 11.23
N TRP A 339 -15.46 3.67 11.40
CA TRP A 339 -15.84 5.06 11.49
C TRP A 339 -15.38 5.89 10.31
N TRP A 340 -16.17 6.88 9.95
CA TRP A 340 -15.84 7.94 8.98
C TRP A 340 -16.29 9.28 9.50
N MET A 341 -15.70 10.36 9.01
CA MET A 341 -16.13 11.71 9.30
C MET A 341 -16.23 12.55 8.03
N GLU A 342 -17.15 13.48 8.03
CA GLU A 342 -17.42 14.36 6.90
C GLU A 342 -16.62 15.66 7.02
N ILE A 343 -16.00 16.06 5.92
CA ILE A 343 -15.27 17.33 5.79
C ILE A 343 -16.15 18.27 4.94
N PRO A 344 -16.52 19.47 5.45
CA PRO A 344 -17.30 20.42 4.68
C PRO A 344 -16.51 20.97 3.50
N ILE A 345 -17.19 21.12 2.36
CA ILE A 345 -16.62 21.70 1.14
C ILE A 345 -17.09 23.12 1.00
N ASN A 346 -16.19 24.01 0.58
CA ASN A 346 -16.58 25.29 0.04
C ASN A 346 -17.16 25.10 -1.38
N GLU A 347 -18.32 25.69 -1.70
CA GLU A 347 -19.01 25.49 -2.98
C GLU A 347 -18.15 25.74 -4.22
N ASN A 348 -17.14 26.62 -4.08
CA ASN A 348 -16.19 26.93 -5.15
C ASN A 348 -15.25 25.79 -5.57
N ASN A 349 -15.16 24.71 -4.81
CA ASN A 349 -14.26 23.58 -5.07
C ASN A 349 -14.98 22.32 -5.55
N LYS A 350 -16.32 22.33 -5.70
CA LYS A 350 -17.11 21.16 -6.11
C LYS A 350 -16.69 20.58 -7.47
N GLU A 351 -16.15 21.39 -8.39
CA GLU A 351 -15.73 20.95 -9.72
C GLU A 351 -14.39 20.20 -9.75
N LYS A 352 -13.54 20.36 -8.72
CA LYS A 352 -12.20 19.76 -8.70
C LYS A 352 -12.11 18.39 -7.99
N ILE A 353 -13.13 18.02 -7.21
CA ILE A 353 -13.04 16.84 -6.36
C ILE A 353 -14.29 15.98 -6.53
N SER A 354 -14.18 14.93 -7.33
CA SER A 354 -15.25 13.94 -7.60
C SER A 354 -15.50 12.98 -6.43
N ARG A 355 -14.92 13.21 -5.25
CA ARG A 355 -15.02 12.32 -4.08
C ARG A 355 -16.00 12.88 -3.06
N ASN A 356 -16.77 12.00 -2.44
CA ASN A 356 -17.44 12.30 -1.19
C ASN A 356 -16.36 12.71 -0.18
N TYR A 357 -16.52 13.86 0.45
CA TYR A 357 -15.59 14.38 1.45
C TYR A 357 -15.75 13.66 2.79
N ILE A 358 -15.91 12.38 2.70
CA ILE A 358 -15.99 11.46 3.83
C ILE A 358 -14.65 10.76 3.88
N ILE A 359 -13.96 10.93 4.98
CA ILE A 359 -12.66 10.29 5.22
C ILE A 359 -12.78 9.25 6.33
N PRO A 360 -11.97 8.18 6.28
CA PRO A 360 -11.85 7.24 7.38
C PRO A 360 -11.37 7.93 8.65
N CYS A 361 -11.92 7.53 9.79
CA CYS A 361 -11.48 7.96 11.10
C CYS A 361 -11.59 6.81 12.11
N SER A 362 -11.12 7.03 13.33
CA SER A 362 -11.24 6.10 14.45
C SER A 362 -12.36 6.51 15.40
N GLU A 363 -12.73 5.62 16.31
CA GLU A 363 -13.61 5.96 17.44
C GLU A 363 -12.97 7.05 18.31
N LYS A 364 -11.65 7.07 18.41
CA LYS A 364 -10.90 8.09 19.16
C LYS A 364 -11.09 9.48 18.57
N ASP A 365 -11.14 9.62 17.24
CA ASP A 365 -11.45 10.89 16.58
C ASP A 365 -12.87 11.37 16.98
N TYR A 366 -13.85 10.44 17.03
CA TYR A 366 -15.21 10.75 17.50
C TYR A 366 -15.22 11.19 18.96
N LEU A 367 -14.52 10.49 19.85
CA LEU A 367 -14.43 10.85 21.26
C LEU A 367 -13.70 12.17 21.49
N THR A 368 -12.67 12.48 20.68
CA THR A 368 -11.98 13.77 20.67
C THR A 368 -12.97 14.91 20.36
N ALA A 369 -13.80 14.72 19.33
CA ALA A 369 -14.83 15.69 18.98
C ALA A 369 -15.88 15.85 20.10
N CYS A 370 -16.29 14.76 20.75
CA CYS A 370 -17.22 14.81 21.90
C CYS A 370 -16.64 15.56 23.12
N ASN A 371 -15.32 15.68 23.22
CA ASN A 371 -14.62 16.46 24.22
C ASN A 371 -14.36 17.92 23.79
N GLU A 372 -15.08 18.39 22.78
CA GLU A 372 -14.98 19.76 22.22
C GLU A 372 -13.61 20.09 21.57
N GLU A 373 -12.85 19.06 21.17
CA GLU A 373 -11.60 19.20 20.44
C GLU A 373 -11.78 18.77 18.98
N ILE A 374 -11.15 19.51 18.04
CA ILE A 374 -11.19 19.15 16.61
C ILE A 374 -10.17 18.03 16.36
N PRO A 375 -10.59 16.86 15.81
CA PRO A 375 -9.66 15.81 15.44
C PRO A 375 -8.60 16.29 14.45
N GLU A 376 -7.34 15.94 14.70
CA GLU A 376 -6.22 16.40 13.88
C GLU A 376 -6.39 16.01 12.40
N ARG A 377 -6.83 14.79 12.13
CA ARG A 377 -7.11 14.24 10.80
C ARG A 377 -8.17 15.05 10.04
N TRP A 378 -9.20 15.51 10.77
CA TRP A 378 -10.21 16.39 10.20
C TRP A 378 -9.61 17.74 9.82
N MET A 379 -8.83 18.35 10.73
CA MET A 379 -8.22 19.66 10.52
C MET A 379 -7.21 19.67 9.36
N GLN A 380 -6.38 18.63 9.25
CA GLN A 380 -5.42 18.50 8.16
C GLN A 380 -6.12 18.36 6.82
N THR A 381 -7.15 17.50 6.71
CA THR A 381 -7.90 17.34 5.48
C THR A 381 -8.66 18.62 5.11
N TYR A 382 -9.25 19.29 6.08
CA TYR A 382 -9.93 20.56 5.88
C TYR A 382 -9.00 21.63 5.28
N LYS A 383 -7.77 21.77 5.83
CA LYS A 383 -6.76 22.70 5.31
C LYS A 383 -6.34 22.38 3.87
N LYS A 384 -6.34 21.12 3.45
CA LYS A 384 -6.04 20.72 2.06
C LYS A 384 -7.15 21.10 1.09
N LEU A 385 -8.39 21.15 1.56
CA LEU A 385 -9.57 21.37 0.73
C LEU A 385 -9.93 22.85 0.59
N ILE A 386 -9.44 23.69 1.50
CA ILE A 386 -9.64 25.14 1.46
C ILE A 386 -8.30 25.76 1.09
N PRO A 387 -8.20 26.35 -0.11
CA PRO A 387 -6.99 27.04 -0.57
C PRO A 387 -6.72 28.33 0.22
#